data_a75d7f8c94a561ccf9c2b326586e5d11
#
_entry.id   a75d7f8c94a561ccf9c2b326586e5d11
#
_cell.length_a   1.000
_cell.length_b   1.000
_cell.length_c   1.000
_cell.angle_alpha   90.00
_cell.angle_beta   90.00
_cell.angle_gamma   90.00
#
_symmetry.space_group_name_H-M   'P 1'
#
loop_
_entity.id
_entity.type
_entity.pdbx_description
1 polymer ?
#
loop_
_entity_poly.entity_id
_entity_poly.type
_entity_poly.pdbx_seq_one_letter_code
_entity_poly.pdbx_strand_id
1 'polypeptide(L)'
;MACSGTEFGTTYKPRVTLSAVGSAPTRCASAEFTSERLGSGVMLVGVRGEIDLFSAPGFRDYVCTRISPEGQFILDMSQVDFIGTAGLSVLDTVHTTNVRDGRTWAMICGRPVYRLLRAAGQESSYPCFASVDSALGAWHGRTA
;
A
#
# COMPACT_ATOMS: atom_id res chain seq x y z
N MET A 1 -4.51 -6.43 18.28
CA MET A 1 -4.40 -5.78 17.85
C MET A 1 -4.48 -4.59 18.30
N ALA A 2 -4.03 -3.96 18.50
CA ALA A 2 -4.11 -2.89 19.05
C ALA A 2 -4.06 -1.79 18.27
N CYS A 3 -4.66 -0.88 18.46
CA CYS A 3 -4.70 0.12 17.67
C CYS A 3 -4.27 1.13 18.43
N SER A 4 -3.35 1.78 18.29
CA SER A 4 -2.96 2.66 19.10
C SER A 4 -3.40 3.90 18.98
N GLY A 5 -3.89 4.40 18.39
CA GLY A 5 -4.35 5.65 18.40
C GLY A 5 -3.43 6.72 18.57
N THR A 6 -2.42 6.60 18.64
CA THR A 6 -1.63 7.64 18.86
C THR A 6 -1.22 8.17 17.65
N GLU A 7 -1.19 9.20 17.45
CA GLU A 7 -0.90 9.67 16.24
C GLU A 7 0.42 9.88 16.10
N PHE A 8 1.13 9.66 15.48
CA PHE A 8 2.28 9.89 15.33
C PHE A 8 2.63 10.60 14.36
N GLY A 9 2.93 11.08 14.22
CA GLY A 9 3.47 11.86 13.44
C GLY A 9 3.37 11.64 12.16
N THR A 10 2.95 11.23 11.76
CA THR A 10 2.70 11.18 10.58
C THR A 10 3.64 11.51 9.71
N THR A 11 4.51 10.94 9.54
CA THR A 11 5.33 11.28 8.58
C THR A 11 4.69 11.12 7.28
N TYR A 12 3.78 10.32 7.06
CA TYR A 12 3.21 10.16 5.76
C TYR A 12 2.16 11.17 5.60
N LYS A 13 2.20 12.00 4.65
CA LYS A 13 1.28 12.94 4.48
C LYS A 13 0.77 13.00 3.14
N PRO A 14 -0.24 12.52 2.82
CA PRO A 14 -0.82 12.49 1.51
C PRO A 14 -1.13 13.85 1.12
N ARG A 15 -1.02 14.17 0.02
CA ARG A 15 -1.30 15.40 -0.38
C ARG A 15 -2.67 15.68 -0.52
N VAL A 16 -3.44 14.93 -0.81
CA VAL A 16 -4.73 15.26 -1.00
C VAL A 16 -5.44 14.92 0.05
N THR A 17 -5.54 15.43 1.01
CA THR A 17 -6.26 15.02 2.02
C THR A 17 -7.46 15.49 2.29
N LEU A 18 -7.91 16.29 1.68
CA LEU A 18 -9.10 16.81 2.05
C LEU A 18 -10.13 15.95 2.37
N SER A 19 -10.46 15.08 1.86
CA SER A 19 -11.60 14.42 2.22
C SER A 19 -11.18 13.26 2.90
N ALA A 20 -10.16 13.19 3.32
CA ALA A 20 -9.75 12.08 3.91
C ALA A 20 -10.35 11.74 5.11
N VAL A 21 -10.75 10.71 5.28
CA VAL A 21 -11.35 10.41 6.42
C VAL A 21 -10.54 9.34 6.85
N GLY A 22 -9.44 9.40 7.07
CA GLY A 22 -8.62 8.36 7.45
C GLY A 22 -8.91 7.83 8.78
N SER A 23 -8.57 6.67 9.04
CA SER A 23 -8.81 6.14 10.31
C SER A 23 -7.53 6.17 11.06
N ALA A 24 -7.54 5.93 12.30
CA ALA A 24 -6.34 5.89 13.10
C ALA A 24 -5.45 4.79 12.59
N PRO A 25 -4.17 4.92 12.74
CA PRO A 25 -3.27 3.88 12.27
C PRO A 25 -3.46 2.58 13.03
N THR A 26 -3.28 1.50 12.35
CA THR A 26 -3.36 0.18 12.93
C THR A 26 -1.93 -0.36 13.03
N ARG A 27 -1.55 -0.87 14.18
CA ARG A 27 -0.25 -1.41 14.33
C ARG A 27 -0.27 -2.88 14.41
N CYS A 28 0.70 -3.54 13.87
CA CYS A 28 0.84 -4.96 13.98
C CYS A 28 2.33 -5.26 14.05
N ALA A 29 2.80 -5.68 15.18
CA ALA A 29 4.22 -5.94 15.40
C ALA A 29 5.01 -4.67 15.10
N SER A 30 5.94 -4.68 14.18
CA SER A 30 6.72 -3.52 13.91
C SER A 30 6.20 -2.75 12.71
N ALA A 31 5.02 -2.99 12.29
CA ALA A 31 4.48 -2.29 11.14
C ALA A 31 3.26 -1.47 11.52
N GLU A 32 2.98 -0.47 10.73
CA GLU A 32 1.85 0.39 10.99
C GLU A 32 1.16 0.63 9.67
N PHE A 33 -0.16 0.60 9.66
CA PHE A 33 -0.93 0.71 8.44
C PHE A 33 -1.94 1.82 8.55
N THR A 34 -2.16 2.54 7.46
CA THR A 34 -3.20 3.57 7.43
C THR A 34 -3.97 3.43 6.14
N SER A 35 -5.17 3.95 6.11
CA SER A 35 -5.94 3.95 4.88
C SER A 35 -6.67 5.26 4.75
N GLU A 36 -6.92 5.65 3.54
CA GLU A 36 -7.55 6.90 3.27
C GLU A 36 -8.23 6.82 1.92
N ARG A 37 -9.43 7.33 1.81
CA ARG A 37 -10.11 7.28 0.54
C ARG A 37 -9.91 8.60 -0.14
N LEU A 38 -9.33 8.59 -1.30
CA LEU A 38 -9.10 9.81 -2.03
C LEU A 38 -10.33 10.14 -2.85
N GLY A 39 -10.40 11.35 -3.25
CA GLY A 39 -11.60 11.86 -3.86
C GLY A 39 -12.15 11.22 -5.06
N SER A 40 -11.48 10.46 -5.79
CA SER A 40 -12.06 9.86 -6.94
C SER A 40 -12.28 8.40 -6.77
N GLY A 41 -12.50 7.95 -5.62
CA GLY A 41 -12.77 6.53 -5.45
C GLY A 41 -11.54 5.69 -5.32
N VAL A 42 -10.42 6.28 -5.03
CA VAL A 42 -9.20 5.53 -4.88
C VAL A 42 -8.97 5.26 -3.41
N MET A 43 -8.69 4.03 -3.07
CA MET A 43 -8.35 3.70 -1.69
C MET A 43 -6.82 3.68 -1.60
N LEU A 44 -6.28 4.50 -0.71
CA LEU A 44 -4.85 4.56 -0.52
C LEU A 44 -4.50 3.91 0.80
N VAL A 45 -3.67 2.91 0.77
CA VAL A 45 -3.22 2.25 1.99
C VAL A 45 -1.73 2.53 2.14
N GLY A 46 -1.35 3.07 3.28
CA GLY A 46 0.05 3.35 3.56
C GLY A 46 0.59 2.35 4.56
N VAL A 47 1.84 1.97 4.38
CA VAL A 47 2.48 1.01 5.24
C VAL A 47 3.81 1.56 5.65
N ARG A 48 4.14 1.51 6.94
CA ARG A 48 5.44 1.96 7.37
C ARG A 48 6.00 1.00 8.39
N GLY A 49 7.29 1.00 8.55
CA GLY A 49 7.96 0.14 9.52
C GLY A 49 8.51 -1.09 8.87
N GLU A 50 8.40 -2.21 9.54
CA GLU A 50 9.02 -3.43 9.07
C GLU A 50 8.00 -4.50 8.79
N ILE A 51 8.10 -5.12 7.64
CA ILE A 51 7.21 -6.21 7.29
C ILE A 51 8.03 -7.51 7.36
N ASP A 52 7.84 -8.22 8.42
CA ASP A 52 8.56 -9.48 8.66
C ASP A 52 7.56 -10.58 8.91
N LEU A 53 8.00 -11.70 9.40
CA LEU A 53 7.16 -12.82 9.62
C LEU A 53 6.08 -12.51 10.60
N PHE A 54 6.32 -11.62 11.55
CA PHE A 54 5.32 -11.32 12.56
C PHE A 54 4.30 -10.29 12.10
N SER A 55 4.67 -9.38 11.23
CA SER A 55 3.74 -8.36 10.79
C SER A 55 3.07 -8.70 9.46
N ALA A 56 3.60 -9.64 8.70
CA ALA A 56 3.04 -9.96 7.40
C ALA A 56 1.58 -10.42 7.46
N PRO A 57 1.15 -11.24 8.42
CA PRO A 57 -0.25 -11.64 8.44
C PRO A 57 -1.18 -10.46 8.67
N GLY A 58 -0.77 -9.55 9.54
CA GLY A 58 -1.59 -8.36 9.77
C GLY A 58 -1.62 -7.46 8.56
N PHE A 59 -0.50 -7.36 7.86
CA PHE A 59 -0.41 -6.60 6.65
C PHE A 59 -1.39 -7.17 5.61
N ARG A 60 -1.38 -8.50 5.43
CA ARG A 60 -2.26 -9.09 4.50
C ARG A 60 -3.70 -8.86 4.86
N ASP A 61 -4.07 -9.07 6.09
CA ASP A 61 -5.45 -8.87 6.49
C ASP A 61 -5.87 -7.42 6.33
N TYR A 62 -5.00 -6.49 6.66
CA TYR A 62 -5.34 -5.08 6.57
C TYR A 62 -5.57 -4.69 5.11
N VAL A 63 -4.67 -5.07 4.23
CA VAL A 63 -4.80 -4.69 2.85
C VAL A 63 -5.99 -5.36 2.19
N CYS A 64 -6.15 -6.64 2.42
CA CYS A 64 -7.21 -7.37 1.75
C CYS A 64 -8.60 -6.89 2.17
N THR A 65 -8.73 -6.38 3.38
CA THR A 65 -10.02 -5.88 3.79
C THR A 65 -10.28 -4.48 3.26
N ARG A 66 -9.26 -3.80 2.72
CA ARG A 66 -9.46 -2.47 2.19
C ARG A 66 -9.60 -2.44 0.68
N ILE A 67 -9.37 -3.54 0.01
CA ILE A 67 -9.53 -3.58 -1.41
C ILE A 67 -11.01 -3.61 -1.70
N SER A 68 -11.51 -2.62 -2.37
CA SER A 68 -12.91 -2.50 -2.62
C SER A 68 -13.29 -3.17 -3.92
N PRO A 69 -14.44 -3.69 -4.03
CA PRO A 69 -14.87 -4.32 -5.26
C PRO A 69 -14.88 -3.35 -6.41
N GLU A 70 -15.09 -2.08 -6.14
CA GLU A 70 -15.06 -1.15 -7.19
C GLU A 70 -14.11 -0.11 -6.88
N GLY A 71 -13.57 0.57 -7.75
CA GLY A 71 -12.64 1.65 -7.51
C GLY A 71 -11.22 1.21 -7.73
N GLN A 72 -10.30 2.04 -7.39
CA GLN A 72 -8.89 1.79 -7.62
C GLN A 72 -8.16 1.72 -6.32
N PHE A 73 -7.00 1.10 -6.32
CA PHE A 73 -6.28 0.86 -5.09
C PHE A 73 -4.82 1.24 -5.23
N ILE A 74 -4.27 1.95 -4.27
CA ILE A 74 -2.85 2.27 -4.25
C ILE A 74 -2.27 1.79 -2.94
N LEU A 75 -1.17 1.07 -3.01
CA LEU A 75 -0.48 0.60 -1.83
C LEU A 75 0.83 1.37 -1.76
N ASP A 76 0.98 2.22 -0.76
CA ASP A 76 2.17 3.04 -0.63
C ASP A 76 3.11 2.42 0.39
N MET A 77 4.20 1.88 -0.06
CA MET A 77 5.18 1.25 0.79
C MET A 77 6.47 2.06 0.84
N SER A 78 6.40 3.33 0.50
CA SER A 78 7.59 4.15 0.49
C SER A 78 8.16 4.40 1.88
N GLN A 79 7.38 4.16 2.93
CA GLN A 79 7.85 4.35 4.29
C GLN A 79 8.24 3.04 4.96
N VAL A 80 8.34 1.98 4.20
CA VAL A 80 8.75 0.69 4.76
C VAL A 80 10.25 0.70 4.90
N ASP A 81 10.75 0.32 6.07
CA ASP A 81 12.18 0.29 6.32
C ASP A 81 12.76 -1.08 6.01
N PHE A 82 11.98 -2.10 6.12
CA PHE A 82 12.45 -3.47 5.88
C PHE A 82 11.29 -4.33 5.42
N ILE A 83 11.54 -5.21 4.48
CA ILE A 83 10.53 -6.15 4.09
C ILE A 83 11.21 -7.46 3.77
N GLY A 84 10.72 -8.52 4.36
CA GLY A 84 11.27 -9.85 4.11
C GLY A 84 10.41 -10.62 3.13
N THR A 85 10.75 -11.87 2.89
CA THR A 85 10.05 -12.67 1.90
C THR A 85 8.60 -12.93 2.30
N ALA A 86 8.28 -12.90 3.59
CA ALA A 86 6.89 -13.04 4.01
C ALA A 86 6.07 -11.89 3.45
N GLY A 87 6.65 -10.70 3.37
CA GLY A 87 5.97 -9.57 2.80
C GLY A 87 5.81 -9.70 1.30
N LEU A 88 6.77 -10.33 0.64
CA LEU A 88 6.67 -10.53 -0.78
C LEU A 88 5.46 -11.42 -1.09
N SER A 89 5.19 -12.42 -0.27
CA SER A 89 4.04 -13.26 -0.47
C SER A 89 2.76 -12.46 -0.39
N VAL A 90 2.72 -11.48 0.50
CA VAL A 90 1.53 -10.65 0.63
C VAL A 90 1.36 -9.81 -0.63
N LEU A 91 2.46 -9.27 -1.17
CA LEU A 91 2.37 -8.48 -2.38
C LEU A 91 1.85 -9.31 -3.54
N ASP A 92 2.26 -10.57 -3.59
CA ASP A 92 1.80 -11.44 -4.63
C ASP A 92 0.30 -11.68 -4.49
N THR A 93 -0.18 -11.85 -3.29
CA THR A 93 -1.61 -12.03 -3.04
C THR A 93 -2.39 -10.80 -3.46
N VAL A 94 -1.89 -9.62 -3.15
CA VAL A 94 -2.56 -8.38 -3.48
C VAL A 94 -2.62 -8.23 -4.99
N HIS A 95 -1.53 -8.52 -5.68
CA HIS A 95 -1.48 -8.41 -7.12
C HIS A 95 -2.45 -9.37 -7.77
N THR A 96 -2.42 -10.62 -7.34
CA THR A 96 -3.27 -11.64 -7.91
C THR A 96 -4.74 -11.31 -7.70
N THR A 97 -5.08 -10.81 -6.53
CA THR A 97 -6.46 -10.46 -6.23
C THR A 97 -6.94 -9.34 -7.14
N ASN A 98 -6.12 -8.31 -7.31
CA ASN A 98 -6.55 -7.19 -8.12
C ASN A 98 -6.64 -7.57 -9.60
N VAL A 99 -5.69 -8.34 -10.08
CA VAL A 99 -5.71 -8.75 -11.47
C VAL A 99 -6.90 -9.66 -11.75
N ARG A 100 -7.15 -10.61 -10.86
CA ARG A 100 -8.24 -11.51 -11.05
C ARG A 100 -9.56 -10.79 -11.13
N ASP A 101 -9.74 -9.76 -10.34
CA ASP A 101 -10.99 -9.05 -10.31
C ASP A 101 -11.01 -7.89 -11.30
N GLY A 102 -10.01 -7.76 -12.14
CA GLY A 102 -9.97 -6.70 -13.14
C GLY A 102 -9.83 -5.32 -12.56
N ARG A 103 -9.23 -5.20 -11.38
CA ARG A 103 -9.15 -3.93 -10.72
C ARG A 103 -7.84 -3.22 -11.03
N THR A 104 -7.87 -1.94 -11.17
CA THR A 104 -6.67 -1.16 -11.41
C THR A 104 -6.01 -0.88 -10.09
N TRP A 105 -4.72 -1.15 -9.99
CA TRP A 105 -4.02 -0.87 -8.74
C TRP A 105 -2.59 -0.43 -9.03
N ALA A 106 -1.96 0.20 -8.08
CA ALA A 106 -0.60 0.66 -8.20
C ALA A 106 0.11 0.51 -6.87
N MET A 107 1.43 0.48 -6.92
CA MET A 107 2.22 0.35 -5.73
C MET A 107 3.34 1.37 -5.78
N ILE A 108 3.59 2.03 -4.65
CA ILE A 108 4.73 2.91 -4.53
C ILE A 108 5.75 2.13 -3.73
N CYS A 109 6.86 1.76 -4.34
CA CYS A 109 7.76 0.85 -3.70
C CYS A 109 8.67 1.42 -2.64
N GLY A 110 9.39 2.37 -2.88
CA GLY A 110 10.43 2.75 -1.97
C GLY A 110 11.62 1.83 -2.14
N ARG A 111 12.72 2.18 -1.52
CA ARG A 111 13.93 1.44 -1.74
C ARG A 111 13.98 0.02 -1.20
N PRO A 112 13.59 -0.24 0.03
CA PRO A 112 13.68 -1.62 0.52
C PRO A 112 12.80 -2.58 -0.26
N VAL A 113 11.61 -2.13 -0.64
CA VAL A 113 10.71 -2.99 -1.38
C VAL A 113 11.24 -3.21 -2.79
N TYR A 114 11.77 -2.17 -3.41
CA TYR A 114 12.31 -2.32 -4.74
C TYR A 114 13.49 -3.28 -4.74
N ARG A 115 14.35 -3.21 -3.73
CA ARG A 115 15.46 -4.10 -3.66
C ARG A 115 15.02 -5.54 -3.52
N LEU A 116 13.99 -5.80 -2.74
CA LEU A 116 13.51 -7.16 -2.59
C LEU A 116 12.91 -7.66 -3.90
N LEU A 117 12.15 -6.83 -4.58
CA LEU A 117 11.54 -7.24 -5.83
C LEU A 117 12.62 -7.52 -6.85
N ARG A 118 13.66 -6.72 -6.87
CA ARG A 118 14.70 -6.92 -7.81
C ARG A 118 15.46 -8.20 -7.51
N ALA A 119 15.72 -8.47 -6.25
CA ALA A 119 16.43 -9.69 -5.87
C ALA A 119 15.60 -10.93 -6.22
N ALA A 120 14.29 -10.80 -6.22
CA ALA A 120 13.43 -11.91 -6.55
C ALA A 120 13.10 -11.95 -8.04
N GLY A 121 13.65 -11.03 -8.83
CA GLY A 121 13.37 -11.02 -10.25
C GLY A 121 11.98 -10.57 -10.58
N GLN A 122 11.34 -9.83 -9.68
CA GLN A 122 9.98 -9.41 -9.86
C GLN A 122 9.77 -7.92 -9.95
N GLU A 123 10.80 -7.16 -10.22
CA GLU A 123 10.65 -5.72 -10.24
C GLU A 123 9.70 -5.26 -11.35
N SER A 124 9.47 -6.07 -12.37
CA SER A 124 8.54 -5.67 -13.40
C SER A 124 7.21 -6.35 -13.27
N SER A 125 7.02 -7.12 -12.23
CA SER A 125 5.79 -7.88 -12.10
C SER A 125 4.63 -7.06 -11.52
N TYR A 126 4.93 -5.96 -10.89
CA TYR A 126 3.90 -5.19 -10.22
C TYR A 126 3.85 -3.76 -10.79
N PRO A 127 2.71 -3.12 -10.73
CA PRO A 127 2.56 -1.76 -11.28
C PRO A 127 3.15 -0.72 -10.35
N CYS A 128 4.45 -0.55 -10.40
CA CYS A 128 5.15 0.35 -9.51
C CYS A 128 5.25 1.75 -10.06
N PHE A 129 5.06 2.71 -9.19
CA PHE A 129 5.18 4.11 -9.56
C PHE A 129 6.05 4.81 -8.53
N ALA A 130 6.57 5.95 -8.88
CA ALA A 130 7.46 6.68 -7.99
C ALA A 130 6.69 7.41 -6.90
N SER A 131 5.46 7.77 -7.15
CA SER A 131 4.69 8.49 -6.15
C SER A 131 3.20 8.28 -6.40
N VAL A 132 2.41 8.65 -5.42
CA VAL A 132 0.97 8.58 -5.55
C VAL A 132 0.52 9.48 -6.68
N ASP A 133 1.13 10.65 -6.79
CA ASP A 133 0.76 11.58 -7.84
C ASP A 133 1.07 11.01 -9.21
N SER A 134 2.16 10.30 -9.39
CA SER A 134 2.44 9.73 -10.68
C SER A 134 1.49 8.60 -11.01
N ALA A 135 1.06 7.83 -10.04
CA ALA A 135 0.10 6.77 -10.29
C ALA A 135 -1.24 7.36 -10.72
N LEU A 136 -1.69 8.38 -10.00
CA LEU A 136 -2.95 9.01 -10.34
C LEU A 136 -2.86 9.69 -11.70
N GLY A 137 -1.75 10.30 -11.99
CA GLY A 137 -1.57 10.95 -13.29
C GLY A 137 -1.61 9.96 -14.42
N ALA A 138 -1.01 8.80 -14.24
CA ALA A 138 -1.01 7.80 -15.28
C ALA A 138 -2.42 7.30 -15.54
N TRP A 139 -3.21 7.14 -14.50
CA TRP A 139 -4.57 6.68 -14.67
C TRP A 139 -5.44 7.72 -15.39
N HIS A 140 -5.29 8.99 -14.99
CA HIS A 140 -6.07 10.00 -15.62
C HIS A 140 -5.59 10.26 -17.04
N GLY A 141 -4.33 10.21 -17.26
CA GLY A 141 -3.83 10.45 -18.57
C GLY A 141 -4.22 9.40 -19.54
N ARG A 142 -4.48 8.19 -19.07
CA ARG A 142 -4.79 7.23 -19.97
C ARG A 142 -6.15 7.34 -20.39
N THR A 143 -6.99 7.92 -19.72
CA THR A 143 -8.32 7.96 -20.11
C THR A 143 -8.50 8.99 -21.09
N ALA A 144 -7.60 9.68 -21.38
CA ALA A 144 -7.84 10.75 -22.30
C ALA A 144 -8.03 10.31 -23.66
#